data_498307a8af8b82da4f77dd090ea3a3e8
#
_entry.id   498307a8af8b82da4f77dd090ea3a3e8
#
_cell.length_a   1.000
_cell.length_b   1.000
_cell.length_c   1.000
_cell.angle_alpha   90.00
_cell.angle_beta   90.00
_cell.angle_gamma   90.00
#
_symmetry.space_group_name_H-M   'P 1'
#
loop_
_entity.id
_entity.type
_entity.pdbx_description
1 polymer ?
#
loop_
_entity_poly.entity_id
_entity_poly.type
_entity_poly.pdbx_seq_one_letter_code
_entity_poly.pdbx_strand_id
1 'polypeptide(L)'
;KAIRRQRQMCIRDRNMFFDPRRYDLAKVGRYKFNKKLAISARIKGKTLAEPVADPRTGEIIANEGDAISADLAMQIERAGVNQVELFVEGKKVRVFSNNMIYLDEYVDFEVEDFPVKKVRKAIIEEILENAETEDEIKEQLWARIDELAPKHIIIDDMFASVNYCLNLANGIGNVDDIDHLGNRRVRCVGELLQNQFRIGLARMERTVRERMSTQELEIITPTSLINIRPIIATINEFFGSSQLSQFMDQNNPLAELRHKRRISALGPGGLSRERAGFEVRDIHYSH
;
A
#
# COMPACT_ATOMS: atom_id res chain seq x y z
N LYS A 1 -12.00 29.86 -14.09
CA LYS A 1 -11.98 29.57 -12.63
C LYS A 1 -12.28 28.10 -12.33
N ALA A 2 -13.22 27.41 -13.00
CA ALA A 2 -13.55 25.98 -12.80
C ALA A 2 -12.37 25.05 -13.10
N ILE A 3 -11.71 25.22 -14.25
CA ILE A 3 -10.54 24.42 -14.66
C ILE A 3 -9.38 24.56 -13.66
N ARG A 4 -9.18 25.75 -13.10
CA ARG A 4 -8.13 25.99 -12.10
C ARG A 4 -8.44 25.29 -10.76
N ARG A 5 -9.72 25.28 -10.34
CA ARG A 5 -10.17 24.53 -9.16
C ARG A 5 -10.03 23.02 -9.36
N GLN A 6 -10.37 22.51 -10.52
CA GLN A 6 -10.26 21.10 -10.88
C GLN A 6 -8.79 20.64 -10.89
N ARG A 7 -7.87 21.46 -11.46
CA ARG A 7 -6.42 21.18 -11.39
C ARG A 7 -5.90 21.18 -9.95
N GLN A 8 -6.33 22.11 -9.11
CA GLN A 8 -5.93 22.18 -7.70
C GLN A 8 -6.45 20.96 -6.92
N MET A 9 -7.68 20.50 -7.20
CA MET A 9 -8.26 19.31 -6.61
C MET A 9 -7.48 18.06 -7.01
N CYS A 10 -7.18 17.87 -8.31
CA CYS A 10 -6.38 16.75 -8.79
C CYS A 10 -4.95 16.72 -8.20
N ILE A 11 -4.29 17.89 -8.06
CA ILE A 11 -2.97 18.00 -7.43
C ILE A 11 -3.06 17.63 -5.94
N ARG A 12 -4.09 18.07 -5.24
CA ARG A 12 -4.32 17.78 -3.84
C ARG A 12 -4.56 16.27 -3.62
N ASP A 13 -5.43 15.66 -4.43
CA ASP A 13 -5.76 14.24 -4.33
C ASP A 13 -4.55 13.37 -4.69
N ARG A 14 -3.81 13.75 -5.73
CA ARG A 14 -2.55 13.12 -6.08
C ARG A 14 -1.56 13.14 -4.91
N ASN A 15 -1.35 14.30 -4.28
CA ASN A 15 -0.45 14.42 -3.15
C ASN A 15 -0.96 13.67 -1.90
N MET A 16 -2.27 13.43 -1.79
CA MET A 16 -2.83 12.69 -0.67
C MET A 16 -2.52 11.19 -0.73
N PHE A 17 -2.65 10.57 -1.90
CA PHE A 17 -2.53 9.11 -2.07
C PHE A 17 -1.14 8.65 -2.52
N PHE A 18 -0.40 9.49 -3.24
CA PHE A 18 0.89 9.15 -3.84
C PHE A 18 2.10 9.69 -3.06
N ASP A 19 1.86 10.56 -2.07
CA ASP A 19 2.93 11.06 -1.22
C ASP A 19 3.21 10.04 -0.10
N PRO A 20 4.41 9.44 -0.05
CA PRO A 20 4.79 8.48 0.99
C PRO A 20 4.74 9.07 2.41
N ARG A 21 4.78 10.40 2.53
CA ARG A 21 4.69 11.10 3.81
C ARG A 21 3.27 11.22 4.34
N ARG A 22 2.28 11.12 3.46
CA ARG A 22 0.85 11.33 3.81
C ARG A 22 0.04 10.06 3.84
N TYR A 23 0.35 9.12 2.97
CA TYR A 23 -0.41 7.88 2.83
C TYR A 23 0.47 6.66 3.06
N ASP A 24 0.05 5.79 3.94
CA ASP A 24 0.75 4.56 4.30
C ASP A 24 -0.23 3.39 4.28
N LEU A 25 -0.03 2.49 3.32
CA LEU A 25 -0.76 1.22 3.19
C LEU A 25 -0.39 0.23 4.29
N ALA A 26 0.74 0.44 4.98
CA ALA A 26 1.44 -0.53 5.79
C ALA A 26 1.85 -1.80 4.98
N LYS A 27 2.64 -2.69 5.58
CA LYS A 27 3.07 -3.96 4.92
C LYS A 27 1.87 -4.83 4.53
N VAL A 28 0.87 -4.90 5.40
CA VAL A 28 -0.34 -5.73 5.16
C VAL A 28 -1.17 -5.19 4.00
N GLY A 29 -1.32 -3.87 3.90
CA GLY A 29 -2.03 -3.24 2.78
C GLY A 29 -1.31 -3.50 1.45
N ARG A 30 0.01 -3.31 1.39
CA ARG A 30 0.82 -3.62 0.20
C ARG A 30 0.71 -5.09 -0.19
N TYR A 31 0.78 -6.01 0.77
CA TYR A 31 0.59 -7.43 0.52
C TYR A 31 -0.80 -7.73 -0.09
N LYS A 32 -1.87 -7.15 0.46
CA LYS A 32 -3.24 -7.34 -0.07
C LYS A 32 -3.39 -6.78 -1.48
N PHE A 33 -2.84 -5.59 -1.75
CA PHE A 33 -2.81 -5.01 -3.10
C PHE A 33 -2.11 -5.95 -4.09
N ASN A 34 -0.90 -6.38 -3.76
CA ASN A 34 -0.13 -7.27 -4.61
C ASN A 34 -0.84 -8.62 -4.85
N LYS A 35 -1.50 -9.17 -3.82
CA LYS A 35 -2.27 -10.42 -3.94
C LYS A 35 -3.52 -10.25 -4.82
N LYS A 36 -4.24 -9.12 -4.66
CA LYS A 36 -5.49 -8.85 -5.39
C LYS A 36 -5.24 -8.51 -6.85
N LEU A 37 -4.18 -7.76 -7.13
CA LEU A 37 -3.80 -7.30 -8.47
C LEU A 37 -2.87 -8.29 -9.19
N ALA A 38 -2.46 -9.37 -8.54
CA ALA A 38 -1.66 -10.43 -9.14
C ALA A 38 -2.34 -10.99 -10.39
N ILE A 39 -1.55 -11.23 -11.42
CA ILE A 39 -2.08 -11.72 -12.69
C ILE A 39 -2.58 -13.15 -12.58
N SER A 40 -1.87 -14.02 -11.85
CA SER A 40 -2.18 -15.44 -11.70
C SER A 40 -3.58 -15.70 -11.14
N ALA A 41 -3.98 -14.93 -10.11
CA ALA A 41 -5.30 -15.05 -9.50
C ALA A 41 -6.47 -14.69 -10.45
N ARG A 42 -6.18 -13.88 -11.47
CA ARG A 42 -7.17 -13.31 -12.39
C ARG A 42 -7.28 -14.10 -13.69
N ILE A 43 -6.19 -14.72 -14.16
CA ILE A 43 -6.16 -15.45 -15.44
C ILE A 43 -6.48 -16.94 -15.28
N LYS A 44 -6.37 -17.49 -14.08
CA LYS A 44 -6.63 -18.92 -13.81
C LYS A 44 -8.00 -19.37 -14.30
N GLY A 45 -8.03 -20.48 -15.03
CA GLY A 45 -9.27 -21.06 -15.58
C GLY A 45 -9.84 -20.30 -16.79
N LYS A 46 -9.09 -19.40 -17.39
CA LYS A 46 -9.44 -18.68 -18.61
C LYS A 46 -8.59 -19.19 -19.78
N THR A 47 -8.94 -18.78 -21.00
CA THR A 47 -8.24 -19.16 -22.23
C THR A 47 -7.44 -17.97 -22.74
N LEU A 48 -6.20 -18.22 -23.19
CA LEU A 48 -5.33 -17.19 -23.78
C LEU A 48 -5.84 -16.75 -25.15
N ALA A 49 -5.83 -15.45 -25.40
CA ALA A 49 -6.15 -14.84 -26.68
C ALA A 49 -4.91 -14.50 -27.54
N GLU A 50 -3.74 -14.53 -26.92
CA GLU A 50 -2.43 -14.30 -27.57
C GLU A 50 -1.37 -15.13 -26.87
N PRO A 51 -0.29 -15.52 -27.57
CA PRO A 51 0.81 -16.25 -26.96
C PRO A 51 1.49 -15.36 -25.91
N VAL A 52 1.92 -15.97 -24.81
CA VAL A 52 2.61 -15.30 -23.71
C VAL A 52 4.07 -15.73 -23.71
N ALA A 53 4.98 -14.77 -23.83
CA ALA A 53 6.42 -14.99 -23.77
C ALA A 53 7.01 -14.39 -22.48
N ASP A 54 8.10 -14.98 -22.02
CA ASP A 54 8.91 -14.43 -20.92
C ASP A 54 9.57 -13.12 -21.40
N PRO A 55 9.35 -11.99 -20.72
CA PRO A 55 9.94 -10.71 -21.13
C PRO A 55 11.46 -10.65 -21.02
N ARG A 56 12.12 -11.60 -20.31
CA ARG A 56 13.58 -11.65 -20.16
C ARG A 56 14.25 -12.53 -21.21
N THR A 57 13.71 -13.73 -21.41
CA THR A 57 14.31 -14.73 -22.31
C THR A 57 13.72 -14.70 -23.72
N GLY A 58 12.49 -14.20 -23.88
CA GLY A 58 11.74 -14.25 -25.11
C GLY A 58 11.13 -15.62 -25.42
N GLU A 59 11.29 -16.61 -24.54
CA GLU A 59 10.70 -17.94 -24.70
C GLU A 59 9.19 -17.91 -24.53
N ILE A 60 8.49 -18.67 -25.36
CA ILE A 60 7.03 -18.78 -25.27
C ILE A 60 6.65 -19.70 -24.11
N ILE A 61 5.98 -19.14 -23.10
CA ILE A 61 5.46 -19.87 -21.93
C ILE A 61 4.16 -20.62 -22.28
N ALA A 62 3.29 -19.97 -23.04
CA ALA A 62 1.99 -20.50 -23.41
C ALA A 62 1.54 -19.98 -24.77
N ASN A 63 0.77 -20.80 -25.52
CA ASN A 63 0.29 -20.46 -26.85
C ASN A 63 -1.14 -19.88 -26.80
N GLU A 64 -1.55 -19.25 -27.92
CA GLU A 64 -2.92 -18.83 -28.12
C GLU A 64 -3.86 -20.04 -28.04
N GLY A 65 -4.98 -19.89 -27.34
CA GLY A 65 -5.99 -20.93 -27.16
C GLY A 65 -5.74 -21.87 -25.97
N ASP A 66 -4.59 -21.80 -25.32
CA ASP A 66 -4.29 -22.63 -24.15
C ASP A 66 -5.19 -22.28 -22.95
N ALA A 67 -5.72 -23.32 -22.28
CA ALA A 67 -6.43 -23.16 -21.04
C ALA A 67 -5.44 -22.99 -19.87
N ILE A 68 -5.57 -21.91 -19.12
CA ILE A 68 -4.63 -21.55 -18.07
C ILE A 68 -4.90 -22.36 -16.79
N SER A 69 -4.03 -23.33 -16.49
CA SER A 69 -4.01 -24.04 -15.21
C SER A 69 -3.51 -23.13 -14.08
N ALA A 70 -3.60 -23.60 -12.83
CA ALA A 70 -3.06 -22.86 -11.68
C ALA A 70 -1.53 -22.71 -11.75
N ASP A 71 -0.85 -23.77 -12.20
CA ASP A 71 0.60 -23.82 -12.29
C ASP A 71 1.10 -22.92 -13.43
N LEU A 72 0.45 -22.98 -14.59
CA LEU A 72 0.75 -22.10 -15.71
C LEU A 72 0.52 -20.61 -15.37
N ALA A 73 -0.57 -20.30 -14.67
CA ALA A 73 -0.83 -18.95 -14.19
C ALA A 73 0.29 -18.43 -13.27
N MET A 74 0.80 -19.30 -12.39
CA MET A 74 1.91 -18.96 -11.49
C MET A 74 3.24 -18.81 -12.25
N GLN A 75 3.50 -19.64 -13.24
CA GLN A 75 4.66 -19.51 -14.14
C GLN A 75 4.65 -18.15 -14.86
N ILE A 76 3.51 -17.76 -15.44
CA ILE A 76 3.34 -16.46 -16.11
C ILE A 76 3.62 -15.30 -15.15
N GLU A 77 3.13 -15.39 -13.91
CA GLU A 77 3.38 -14.36 -12.90
C GLU A 77 4.85 -14.30 -12.47
N ARG A 78 5.51 -15.46 -12.27
CA ARG A 78 6.92 -15.53 -11.88
C ARG A 78 7.86 -15.02 -12.99
N ALA A 79 7.54 -15.30 -14.25
CA ALA A 79 8.27 -14.74 -15.39
C ALA A 79 8.20 -13.19 -15.47
N GLY A 80 7.37 -12.55 -14.62
CA GLY A 80 7.27 -11.09 -14.59
C GLY A 80 6.46 -10.50 -15.74
N VAL A 81 5.53 -11.29 -16.30
CA VAL A 81 4.60 -10.82 -17.34
C VAL A 81 3.59 -9.86 -16.70
N ASN A 82 3.51 -8.65 -17.23
CA ASN A 82 2.62 -7.61 -16.72
C ASN A 82 1.24 -7.59 -17.40
N GLN A 83 1.15 -8.06 -18.63
CA GLN A 83 -0.06 -8.00 -19.45
C GLN A 83 -0.35 -9.36 -20.08
N VAL A 84 -1.61 -9.78 -20.03
CA VAL A 84 -2.10 -10.99 -20.71
C VAL A 84 -3.44 -10.68 -21.38
N GLU A 85 -3.65 -11.18 -22.59
CA GLU A 85 -4.94 -11.12 -23.28
C GLU A 85 -5.69 -12.45 -23.16
N LEU A 86 -6.94 -12.37 -22.77
CA LEU A 86 -7.83 -13.51 -22.54
C LEU A 86 -9.03 -13.50 -23.48
N PHE A 87 -9.51 -14.68 -23.87
CA PHE A 87 -10.82 -14.86 -24.46
C PHE A 87 -11.88 -15.03 -23.37
N VAL A 88 -12.85 -14.12 -23.34
CA VAL A 88 -14.01 -14.20 -22.45
C VAL A 88 -15.25 -13.89 -23.25
N GLU A 89 -16.19 -14.84 -23.34
CA GLU A 89 -17.45 -14.69 -24.07
C GLU A 89 -17.28 -14.20 -25.53
N GLY A 90 -16.24 -14.66 -26.20
CA GLY A 90 -15.93 -14.29 -27.59
C GLY A 90 -15.28 -12.92 -27.79
N LYS A 91 -14.90 -12.24 -26.70
CA LYS A 91 -14.18 -10.95 -26.72
C LYS A 91 -12.77 -11.11 -26.20
N LYS A 92 -11.82 -10.36 -26.77
CA LYS A 92 -10.46 -10.22 -26.22
C LYS A 92 -10.48 -9.22 -25.08
N VAL A 93 -10.01 -9.64 -23.92
CA VAL A 93 -9.96 -8.83 -22.70
C VAL A 93 -8.53 -8.77 -22.18
N ARG A 94 -8.03 -7.58 -21.94
CA ARG A 94 -6.68 -7.35 -21.38
C ARG A 94 -6.71 -7.35 -19.86
N VAL A 95 -5.73 -8.05 -19.27
CA VAL A 95 -5.50 -8.09 -17.84
C VAL A 95 -4.11 -7.53 -17.55
N PHE A 96 -4.04 -6.49 -16.70
CA PHE A 96 -2.78 -5.88 -16.28
C PHE A 96 -2.51 -6.19 -14.81
N SER A 97 -1.24 -6.49 -14.48
CA SER A 97 -0.76 -6.54 -13.10
C SER A 97 -0.25 -5.16 -12.64
N ASN A 98 0.19 -5.06 -11.41
CA ASN A 98 0.77 -3.84 -10.86
C ASN A 98 2.31 -3.80 -10.92
N ASN A 99 2.95 -4.52 -11.85
CA ASN A 99 4.41 -4.58 -12.04
C ASN A 99 5.20 -4.96 -10.78
N MET A 100 4.59 -5.71 -9.87
CA MET A 100 5.27 -6.26 -8.70
C MET A 100 5.66 -7.72 -8.98
N ILE A 101 6.96 -7.96 -9.04
CA ILE A 101 7.57 -9.25 -9.40
C ILE A 101 8.19 -9.91 -8.16
N TYR A 102 8.41 -11.22 -8.24
CA TYR A 102 9.12 -11.96 -7.22
C TYR A 102 10.63 -11.70 -7.32
N LEU A 103 11.24 -11.33 -6.19
CA LEU A 103 12.66 -10.99 -6.14
C LEU A 103 13.55 -12.20 -6.40
N ASP A 104 13.16 -13.38 -5.91
CA ASP A 104 13.85 -14.65 -6.06
C ASP A 104 14.04 -15.12 -7.51
N GLU A 105 13.24 -14.61 -8.46
CA GLU A 105 13.38 -14.93 -9.88
C GLU A 105 14.35 -13.99 -10.64
N TYR A 106 14.77 -12.90 -10.00
CA TYR A 106 15.60 -11.86 -10.63
C TYR A 106 17.02 -11.79 -10.07
N VAL A 107 17.27 -12.44 -8.93
CA VAL A 107 18.58 -12.53 -8.29
C VAL A 107 18.96 -13.99 -8.05
N ASP A 108 20.22 -14.35 -8.31
CA ASP A 108 20.72 -15.72 -8.24
C ASP A 108 21.22 -16.11 -6.83
N PHE A 109 21.10 -15.23 -5.84
CA PHE A 109 21.52 -15.45 -4.45
C PHE A 109 20.35 -15.51 -3.51
N GLU A 110 20.50 -16.24 -2.41
CA GLU A 110 19.48 -16.32 -1.37
C GLU A 110 19.27 -14.98 -0.67
N VAL A 111 18.01 -14.53 -0.67
CA VAL A 111 17.58 -13.27 -0.05
C VAL A 111 16.77 -13.58 1.21
N GLU A 112 17.25 -14.54 2.03
CA GLU A 112 16.50 -15.05 3.18
C GLU A 112 16.09 -13.97 4.18
N ASP A 113 16.96 -12.99 4.42
CA ASP A 113 16.71 -11.90 5.38
C ASP A 113 15.96 -10.70 4.80
N PHE A 114 15.63 -10.70 3.51
CA PHE A 114 14.98 -9.56 2.92
C PHE A 114 13.48 -9.53 3.26
N PRO A 115 12.95 -8.45 3.87
CA PRO A 115 11.63 -8.45 4.47
C PRO A 115 10.47 -8.42 3.45
N VAL A 116 10.77 -8.42 2.15
CA VAL A 116 9.79 -8.28 1.08
C VAL A 116 10.05 -9.28 -0.05
N LYS A 117 9.03 -10.06 -0.40
CA LYS A 117 9.11 -11.07 -1.47
C LYS A 117 8.81 -10.51 -2.85
N LYS A 118 7.94 -9.50 -2.95
CA LYS A 118 7.56 -8.86 -4.22
C LYS A 118 8.06 -7.43 -4.26
N VAL A 119 8.75 -7.08 -5.33
CA VAL A 119 9.40 -5.79 -5.56
C VAL A 119 8.96 -5.18 -6.90
N ARG A 120 9.15 -3.87 -7.05
CA ARG A 120 8.87 -3.18 -8.31
C ARG A 120 9.87 -3.59 -9.38
N LYS A 121 9.34 -4.05 -10.52
CA LYS A 121 10.14 -4.49 -11.68
C LYS A 121 11.13 -3.42 -12.16
N ALA A 122 10.67 -2.20 -12.39
CA ALA A 122 11.51 -1.12 -12.91
C ALA A 122 12.69 -0.76 -11.99
N ILE A 123 12.54 -0.89 -10.66
CA ILE A 123 13.61 -0.56 -9.71
C ILE A 123 14.64 -1.69 -9.62
N ILE A 124 14.19 -2.95 -9.66
CA ILE A 124 15.13 -4.07 -9.65
C ILE A 124 15.94 -4.14 -10.94
N GLU A 125 15.31 -3.89 -12.10
CA GLU A 125 16.01 -3.81 -13.39
C GLU A 125 17.08 -2.70 -13.37
N GLU A 126 16.74 -1.51 -12.87
CA GLU A 126 17.68 -0.41 -12.69
C GLU A 126 18.86 -0.77 -11.75
N ILE A 127 18.59 -1.50 -10.66
CA ILE A 127 19.66 -1.96 -9.74
C ILE A 127 20.59 -2.96 -10.45
N LEU A 128 20.02 -3.93 -11.17
CA LEU A 128 20.80 -4.95 -11.88
C LEU A 128 21.61 -4.39 -13.04
N GLU A 129 21.14 -3.31 -13.68
CA GLU A 129 21.90 -2.60 -14.72
C GLU A 129 23.08 -1.80 -14.16
N ASN A 130 22.97 -1.29 -12.93
CA ASN A 130 23.96 -0.40 -12.32
C ASN A 130 24.95 -1.09 -11.38
N ALA A 131 24.72 -2.33 -10.98
CA ALA A 131 25.57 -3.09 -10.08
C ALA A 131 26.20 -4.30 -10.79
N GLU A 132 27.51 -4.47 -10.62
CA GLU A 132 28.25 -5.57 -11.24
C GLU A 132 28.51 -6.74 -10.27
N THR A 133 28.48 -6.47 -8.95
CA THR A 133 28.77 -7.47 -7.92
C THR A 133 27.55 -7.78 -7.04
N GLU A 134 27.46 -9.03 -6.53
CA GLU A 134 26.37 -9.43 -5.63
C GLU A 134 26.29 -8.59 -4.36
N ASP A 135 27.44 -8.17 -3.82
CA ASP A 135 27.45 -7.37 -2.60
C ASP A 135 26.93 -5.96 -2.83
N GLU A 136 27.23 -5.36 -3.99
CA GLU A 136 26.65 -4.07 -4.41
C GLU A 136 25.14 -4.18 -4.63
N ILE A 137 24.67 -5.28 -5.24
CA ILE A 137 23.23 -5.51 -5.41
C ILE A 137 22.55 -5.60 -4.04
N LYS A 138 23.10 -6.37 -3.09
CA LYS A 138 22.57 -6.48 -1.73
C LYS A 138 22.52 -5.13 -1.02
N GLU A 139 23.59 -4.34 -1.09
CA GLU A 139 23.64 -3.01 -0.48
C GLU A 139 22.59 -2.07 -1.08
N GLN A 140 22.45 -2.05 -2.41
CA GLN A 140 21.44 -1.23 -3.09
C GLN A 140 20.01 -1.70 -2.80
N LEU A 141 19.76 -3.01 -2.69
CA LEU A 141 18.46 -3.55 -2.29
C LEU A 141 18.04 -3.06 -0.91
N TRP A 142 18.97 -3.07 0.06
CA TRP A 142 18.71 -2.57 1.41
C TRP A 142 18.56 -1.05 1.46
N ALA A 143 19.37 -0.31 0.73
CA ALA A 143 19.31 1.15 0.68
C ALA A 143 17.99 1.65 0.05
N ARG A 144 17.47 0.94 -0.96
CA ARG A 144 16.28 1.36 -1.73
C ARG A 144 15.02 0.54 -1.39
N ILE A 145 14.94 -0.09 -0.23
CA ILE A 145 13.82 -0.95 0.17
C ILE A 145 12.44 -0.25 0.12
N ASP A 146 12.37 1.02 0.47
CA ASP A 146 11.12 1.80 0.43
C ASP A 146 10.66 2.15 -1.00
N GLU A 147 11.58 2.14 -1.98
CA GLU A 147 11.27 2.28 -3.41
C GLU A 147 10.89 0.95 -4.04
N LEU A 148 11.56 -0.14 -3.65
CA LEU A 148 11.28 -1.50 -4.09
C LEU A 148 9.91 -1.99 -3.61
N ALA A 149 9.56 -1.69 -2.37
CA ALA A 149 8.26 -2.04 -1.78
C ALA A 149 7.54 -0.82 -1.22
N PRO A 150 7.04 0.08 -2.08
CA PRO A 150 6.44 1.32 -1.65
C PRO A 150 5.20 1.08 -0.78
N LYS A 151 5.14 1.76 0.36
CA LYS A 151 4.00 1.74 1.29
C LYS A 151 2.89 2.73 0.89
N HIS A 152 3.04 3.43 -0.21
CA HIS A 152 2.07 4.33 -0.81
C HIS A 152 1.53 3.76 -2.12
N ILE A 153 0.46 4.34 -2.65
CA ILE A 153 -0.11 3.93 -3.93
C ILE A 153 0.79 4.42 -5.06
N ILE A 154 1.14 3.53 -5.97
CA ILE A 154 1.91 3.82 -7.19
C ILE A 154 0.98 3.89 -8.42
N ILE A 155 1.48 4.46 -9.50
CA ILE A 155 0.70 4.62 -10.75
C ILE A 155 0.29 3.24 -11.29
N ASP A 156 1.17 2.24 -11.22
CA ASP A 156 0.89 0.88 -11.68
C ASP A 156 -0.26 0.24 -10.90
N ASP A 157 -0.35 0.49 -9.58
CA ASP A 157 -1.48 0.05 -8.76
C ASP A 157 -2.80 0.66 -9.25
N MET A 158 -2.80 1.94 -9.68
CA MET A 158 -4.00 2.58 -10.21
C MET A 158 -4.45 1.93 -11.52
N PHE A 159 -3.54 1.79 -12.48
CA PHE A 159 -3.87 1.17 -13.76
C PHE A 159 -4.40 -0.25 -13.58
N ALA A 160 -3.72 -1.05 -12.76
CA ALA A 160 -4.15 -2.41 -12.45
C ALA A 160 -5.51 -2.43 -11.72
N SER A 161 -5.77 -1.49 -10.81
CA SER A 161 -7.05 -1.39 -10.09
C SER A 161 -8.20 -0.98 -11.00
N VAL A 162 -8.00 0.00 -11.88
CA VAL A 162 -9.00 0.40 -12.87
C VAL A 162 -9.31 -0.76 -13.83
N ASN A 163 -8.27 -1.43 -14.33
CA ASN A 163 -8.40 -2.62 -15.16
C ASN A 163 -9.15 -3.74 -14.41
N TYR A 164 -8.85 -3.95 -13.12
CA TYR A 164 -9.57 -4.92 -12.29
C TYR A 164 -11.06 -4.60 -12.23
N CYS A 165 -11.43 -3.35 -11.95
CA CYS A 165 -12.82 -2.92 -11.86
C CYS A 165 -13.58 -3.10 -13.20
N LEU A 166 -12.95 -2.74 -14.31
CA LEU A 166 -13.54 -2.92 -15.64
C LEU A 166 -13.73 -4.40 -15.96
N ASN A 167 -12.80 -5.25 -15.57
CA ASN A 167 -12.83 -6.68 -15.85
C ASN A 167 -13.79 -7.48 -14.95
N LEU A 168 -14.27 -6.91 -13.84
CA LEU A 168 -15.35 -7.52 -13.05
C LEU A 168 -16.62 -7.76 -13.89
N ALA A 169 -16.95 -6.84 -14.80
CA ALA A 169 -18.07 -7.00 -15.73
C ALA A 169 -17.88 -8.19 -16.68
N ASN A 170 -16.64 -8.60 -16.95
CA ASN A 170 -16.29 -9.75 -17.78
C ASN A 170 -16.09 -11.05 -16.98
N GLY A 171 -16.48 -11.08 -15.70
CA GLY A 171 -16.29 -12.24 -14.82
C GLY A 171 -14.83 -12.55 -14.51
N ILE A 172 -13.94 -11.55 -14.57
CA ILE A 172 -12.53 -11.66 -14.19
C ILE A 172 -12.33 -10.92 -12.87
N GLY A 173 -12.04 -11.65 -11.80
CA GLY A 173 -11.90 -11.12 -10.45
C GLY A 173 -13.16 -11.34 -9.62
N ASN A 174 -13.09 -10.94 -8.34
CA ASN A 174 -14.16 -11.09 -7.36
C ASN A 174 -14.39 -9.78 -6.61
N VAL A 175 -15.64 -9.50 -6.30
CA VAL A 175 -16.02 -8.42 -5.39
C VAL A 175 -15.81 -8.91 -3.96
N ASP A 176 -15.12 -8.09 -3.15
CA ASP A 176 -14.89 -8.40 -1.74
C ASP A 176 -15.97 -7.79 -0.85
N ASP A 177 -16.34 -8.51 0.19
CA ASP A 177 -17.19 -7.99 1.25
C ASP A 177 -16.36 -7.02 2.13
N ILE A 178 -16.81 -5.75 2.20
CA ILE A 178 -16.17 -4.69 2.96
C ILE A 178 -16.20 -5.00 4.48
N ASP A 179 -17.28 -5.63 4.96
CA ASP A 179 -17.49 -5.90 6.38
C ASP A 179 -16.80 -7.17 6.87
N HIS A 180 -16.31 -8.02 5.96
CA HIS A 180 -15.56 -9.20 6.31
C HIS A 180 -14.28 -8.84 7.08
N LEU A 181 -14.07 -9.43 8.27
CA LEU A 181 -12.90 -9.12 9.13
C LEU A 181 -11.55 -9.37 8.46
N GLY A 182 -11.49 -10.22 7.45
CA GLY A 182 -10.30 -10.37 6.59
C GLY A 182 -9.95 -9.10 5.79
N ASN A 183 -10.93 -8.21 5.52
CA ASN A 183 -10.76 -6.96 4.79
C ASN A 183 -10.70 -5.73 5.71
N ARG A 184 -11.12 -5.87 6.97
CA ARG A 184 -11.04 -4.83 8.01
C ARG A 184 -9.90 -5.15 8.96
N ARG A 185 -8.80 -4.40 8.84
CA ARG A 185 -7.64 -4.58 9.69
C ARG A 185 -7.78 -3.81 11.00
N VAL A 186 -7.48 -4.45 12.12
CA VAL A 186 -7.38 -3.78 13.42
C VAL A 186 -6.01 -3.10 13.52
N ARG A 187 -6.00 -1.82 13.88
CA ARG A 187 -4.79 -1.05 14.13
C ARG A 187 -4.42 -1.13 15.60
N CYS A 188 -3.19 -1.54 15.89
CA CYS A 188 -2.66 -1.54 17.25
C CYS A 188 -2.21 -0.13 17.68
N VAL A 189 -2.05 0.07 18.99
CA VAL A 189 -1.60 1.35 19.57
C VAL A 189 -0.27 1.80 18.98
N GLY A 190 0.67 0.89 18.76
CA GLY A 190 1.98 1.21 18.15
C GLY A 190 1.87 1.86 16.79
N GLU A 191 0.97 1.39 15.93
CA GLU A 191 0.73 1.98 14.61
C GLU A 191 0.06 3.36 14.70
N LEU A 192 -0.87 3.52 15.62
CA LEU A 192 -1.52 4.81 15.87
C LEU A 192 -0.49 5.84 16.37
N LEU A 193 0.37 5.46 17.31
CA LEU A 193 1.45 6.32 17.80
C LEU A 193 2.47 6.64 16.71
N GLN A 194 2.86 5.68 15.89
CA GLN A 194 3.76 5.93 14.75
C GLN A 194 3.20 7.02 13.83
N ASN A 195 1.90 6.98 13.55
CA ASN A 195 1.26 8.02 12.74
C ASN A 195 1.30 9.39 13.41
N GLN A 196 1.11 9.46 14.74
CA GLN A 196 1.22 10.71 15.49
C GLN A 196 2.65 11.26 15.50
N PHE A 197 3.64 10.41 15.70
CA PHE A 197 5.05 10.78 15.57
C PHE A 197 5.37 11.33 14.18
N ARG A 198 4.89 10.68 13.12
CA ARG A 198 5.07 11.15 11.73
C ARG A 198 4.51 12.57 11.54
N ILE A 199 3.31 12.84 12.07
CA ILE A 199 2.69 14.18 12.02
C ILE A 199 3.53 15.18 12.82
N GLY A 200 3.99 14.81 14.02
CA GLY A 200 4.84 15.64 14.86
C GLY A 200 6.18 16.00 14.20
N LEU A 201 6.82 15.00 13.58
CA LEU A 201 8.07 15.17 12.82
C LEU A 201 7.89 16.07 11.60
N ALA A 202 6.79 15.91 10.86
CA ALA A 202 6.49 16.77 9.70
C ALA A 202 6.25 18.24 10.12
N ARG A 203 5.59 18.46 11.26
CA ARG A 203 5.44 19.82 11.85
C ARG A 203 6.80 20.39 12.28
N MET A 204 7.66 19.57 12.88
CA MET A 204 9.01 19.97 13.29
C MET A 204 9.89 20.28 12.06
N GLU A 205 9.89 19.43 11.04
CA GLU A 205 10.61 19.66 9.78
C GLU A 205 10.23 21.02 9.16
N ARG A 206 8.94 21.31 9.10
CA ARG A 206 8.45 22.59 8.58
C ARG A 206 9.01 23.78 9.39
N THR A 207 8.97 23.70 10.72
CA THR A 207 9.50 24.76 11.60
C THR A 207 11.00 24.92 11.45
N VAL A 208 11.75 23.82 11.32
CA VAL A 208 13.20 23.86 11.06
C VAL A 208 13.49 24.56 9.73
N ARG A 209 12.76 24.19 8.68
CA ARG A 209 12.91 24.79 7.34
C ARG A 209 12.60 26.30 7.35
N GLU A 210 11.55 26.72 8.04
CA GLU A 210 11.19 28.12 8.23
C GLU A 210 12.29 28.88 8.98
N ARG A 211 12.87 28.31 10.03
CA ARG A 211 13.99 28.91 10.78
C ARG A 211 15.27 29.01 9.98
N MET A 212 15.59 27.97 9.21
CA MET A 212 16.77 27.98 8.33
C MET A 212 16.70 29.07 7.26
N SER A 213 15.51 29.44 6.83
CA SER A 213 15.33 30.51 5.84
C SER A 213 15.38 31.94 6.43
N THR A 214 15.22 32.06 7.74
CA THR A 214 15.12 33.39 8.42
C THR A 214 16.33 33.72 9.28
N GLN A 215 17.16 32.75 9.67
CA GLN A 215 18.33 32.97 10.53
C GLN A 215 19.62 33.09 9.72
N GLU A 216 20.58 33.88 10.23
CA GLU A 216 21.91 34.00 9.65
C GLU A 216 22.70 32.71 9.83
N LEU A 217 23.39 32.28 8.76
CA LEU A 217 24.11 30.99 8.69
C LEU A 217 25.22 30.86 9.75
N GLU A 218 25.79 31.98 10.20
CA GLU A 218 26.92 31.98 11.16
C GLU A 218 26.49 31.58 12.59
N ILE A 219 25.21 31.71 12.94
CA ILE A 219 24.71 31.50 14.31
C ILE A 219 23.90 30.17 14.42
N ILE A 220 23.69 29.47 13.31
CA ILE A 220 22.87 28.28 13.28
C ILE A 220 23.56 27.10 13.96
N THR A 221 22.94 26.59 15.03
CA THR A 221 23.31 25.32 15.68
C THR A 221 22.16 24.34 15.60
N PRO A 222 22.40 23.01 15.58
CA PRO A 222 21.31 22.01 15.57
C PRO A 222 20.33 22.19 16.73
N THR A 223 20.81 22.57 17.89
CA THR A 223 20.00 22.81 19.09
C THR A 223 19.10 24.05 18.99
N SER A 224 19.49 25.07 18.23
CA SER A 224 18.67 26.26 18.01
C SER A 224 17.56 26.01 16.98
N LEU A 225 17.79 25.10 16.04
CA LEU A 225 16.84 24.75 14.99
C LEU A 225 15.78 23.77 15.45
N ILE A 226 16.20 22.73 16.18
CA ILE A 226 15.33 21.62 16.56
C ILE A 226 14.47 22.01 17.77
N ASN A 227 13.15 21.90 17.61
CA ASN A 227 12.18 22.10 18.66
C ASN A 227 11.33 20.85 18.83
N ILE A 228 11.37 20.22 20.00
CA ILE A 228 10.61 19.00 20.31
C ILE A 228 9.14 19.25 20.67
N ARG A 229 8.76 20.52 20.92
CA ARG A 229 7.39 20.87 21.34
C ARG A 229 6.29 20.38 20.36
N PRO A 230 6.45 20.44 19.03
CA PRO A 230 5.45 19.91 18.10
C PRO A 230 5.19 18.42 18.26
N ILE A 231 6.23 17.63 18.57
CA ILE A 231 6.08 16.18 18.79
C ILE A 231 5.32 15.93 20.10
N ILE A 232 5.73 16.59 21.19
CA ILE A 232 5.07 16.48 22.49
C ILE A 232 3.60 16.91 22.39
N ALA A 233 3.32 18.01 21.70
CA ALA A 233 1.97 18.51 21.51
C ALA A 233 1.10 17.49 20.76
N THR A 234 1.62 16.84 19.72
CA THR A 234 0.88 15.84 18.95
C THR A 234 0.57 14.59 19.76
N ILE A 235 1.51 14.13 20.59
CA ILE A 235 1.30 12.98 21.49
C ILE A 235 0.27 13.33 22.56
N ASN A 236 0.38 14.50 23.18
CA ASN A 236 -0.59 14.96 24.18
C ASN A 236 -1.99 15.16 23.57
N GLU A 237 -2.08 15.66 22.33
CA GLU A 237 -3.32 15.75 21.57
C GLU A 237 -3.95 14.37 21.35
N PHE A 238 -3.15 13.36 21.02
CA PHE A 238 -3.63 12.00 20.85
C PHE A 238 -4.20 11.39 22.13
N PHE A 239 -3.47 11.47 23.25
CA PHE A 239 -3.95 10.91 24.51
C PHE A 239 -5.04 11.74 25.20
N GLY A 240 -5.04 13.05 25.01
CA GLY A 240 -5.99 13.96 25.70
C GLY A 240 -7.29 14.21 24.95
N SER A 241 -7.27 14.24 23.61
CA SER A 241 -8.44 14.66 22.82
C SER A 241 -8.83 13.71 21.68
N SER A 242 -8.05 12.67 21.42
CA SER A 242 -8.42 11.69 20.41
C SER A 242 -9.63 10.85 20.85
N GLN A 243 -10.56 10.66 19.93
CA GLN A 243 -11.71 9.77 20.15
C GLN A 243 -11.33 8.31 20.38
N LEU A 244 -10.14 7.90 19.95
CA LEU A 244 -9.62 6.53 20.13
C LEU A 244 -8.98 6.32 21.51
N SER A 245 -8.59 7.41 22.21
CA SER A 245 -8.13 7.36 23.59
C SER A 245 -9.35 7.51 24.52
N GLN A 246 -9.68 6.43 25.22
CA GLN A 246 -10.87 6.35 26.09
C GLN A 246 -10.48 5.94 27.50
N PHE A 247 -11.29 6.31 28.47
CA PHE A 247 -11.12 5.86 29.85
C PHE A 247 -11.32 4.35 29.95
N MET A 248 -10.47 3.72 30.75
CA MET A 248 -10.56 2.30 31.07
C MET A 248 -11.18 2.15 32.46
N ASP A 249 -12.18 1.28 32.58
CA ASP A 249 -12.76 0.91 33.88
C ASP A 249 -11.76 0.00 34.60
N GLN A 250 -11.37 0.38 35.83
CA GLN A 250 -10.41 -0.35 36.67
C GLN A 250 -11.01 -0.90 37.95
N ASN A 251 -12.27 -0.63 38.24
CA ASN A 251 -12.92 -1.08 39.47
C ASN A 251 -13.26 -2.57 39.43
N ASN A 252 -13.65 -3.08 38.25
CA ASN A 252 -13.98 -4.48 38.04
C ASN A 252 -12.97 -5.10 37.09
N PRO A 253 -12.22 -6.17 37.52
CA PRO A 253 -11.22 -6.82 36.67
C PRO A 253 -11.77 -7.36 35.33
N LEU A 254 -13.05 -7.80 35.33
CA LEU A 254 -13.70 -8.26 34.11
C LEU A 254 -13.99 -7.12 33.15
N ALA A 255 -14.42 -5.97 33.65
CA ALA A 255 -14.62 -4.77 32.84
C ALA A 255 -13.30 -4.23 32.26
N GLU A 256 -12.23 -4.25 33.06
CA GLU A 256 -10.87 -3.92 32.61
C GLU A 256 -10.41 -4.82 31.46
N LEU A 257 -10.56 -6.14 31.61
CA LEU A 257 -10.21 -7.09 30.57
C LEU A 257 -11.01 -6.86 29.29
N ARG A 258 -12.30 -6.61 29.40
CA ARG A 258 -13.17 -6.28 28.26
C ARG A 258 -12.70 -5.02 27.54
N HIS A 259 -12.32 -3.97 28.26
CA HIS A 259 -11.79 -2.75 27.67
C HIS A 259 -10.44 -2.97 26.97
N LYS A 260 -9.54 -3.77 27.53
CA LYS A 260 -8.26 -4.13 26.91
C LYS A 260 -8.43 -4.91 25.60
N ARG A 261 -9.49 -5.72 25.50
CA ARG A 261 -9.79 -6.54 24.30
C ARG A 261 -10.73 -5.85 23.32
N ARG A 262 -11.04 -4.58 23.52
CA ARG A 262 -11.95 -3.81 22.66
C ARG A 262 -11.32 -3.55 21.29
N ILE A 263 -12.06 -3.90 20.22
CA ILE A 263 -11.65 -3.69 18.83
C ILE A 263 -12.29 -2.43 18.23
N SER A 264 -13.54 -2.16 18.58
CA SER A 264 -14.30 -0.98 18.11
C SER A 264 -14.41 0.07 19.18
N ALA A 265 -14.21 1.33 18.83
CA ALA A 265 -14.42 2.46 19.73
C ALA A 265 -15.90 2.74 20.02
N LEU A 266 -16.82 2.16 19.25
CA LEU A 266 -18.26 2.33 19.38
C LEU A 266 -18.84 1.45 20.49
N GLY A 267 -19.93 1.93 21.11
CA GLY A 267 -20.70 1.16 22.08
C GLY A 267 -20.57 1.62 23.53
N PRO A 268 -21.03 0.83 24.49
CA PRO A 268 -21.06 1.21 25.93
C PRO A 268 -19.66 1.56 26.45
N GLY A 269 -19.53 2.70 27.09
CA GLY A 269 -18.24 3.23 27.59
C GLY A 269 -17.33 3.81 26.50
N GLY A 270 -17.80 3.93 25.26
CA GLY A 270 -17.07 4.51 24.13
C GLY A 270 -17.89 5.55 23.37
N LEU A 271 -17.64 5.66 22.06
CA LEU A 271 -18.27 6.62 21.17
C LEU A 271 -19.71 6.22 20.83
N SER A 272 -20.62 7.21 20.79
CA SER A 272 -21.92 7.05 20.16
C SER A 272 -21.80 7.12 18.64
N ARG A 273 -22.75 6.50 17.92
CA ARG A 273 -22.77 6.52 16.44
C ARG A 273 -22.85 7.94 15.87
N GLU A 274 -23.55 8.83 16.51
CA GLU A 274 -23.66 10.23 16.12
C GLU A 274 -22.32 10.96 16.16
N ARG A 275 -21.49 10.71 17.18
CA ARG A 275 -20.15 11.31 17.31
C ARG A 275 -19.13 10.71 16.36
N ALA A 276 -19.26 9.44 16.04
CA ALA A 276 -18.39 8.76 15.10
C ALA A 276 -18.67 9.15 13.63
N GLY A 277 -19.84 9.74 13.36
CA GLY A 277 -20.35 10.02 12.02
C GLY A 277 -20.92 8.76 11.36
N PHE A 278 -21.75 8.97 10.34
CA PHE A 278 -22.35 7.92 9.55
C PHE A 278 -22.26 8.30 8.08
N GLU A 279 -21.49 7.53 7.32
CA GLU A 279 -21.31 7.73 5.88
C GLU A 279 -22.00 6.63 5.08
N VAL A 280 -22.32 6.90 3.81
CA VAL A 280 -22.96 5.93 2.92
C VAL A 280 -22.15 4.63 2.82
N ARG A 281 -20.82 4.71 2.88
CA ARG A 281 -19.93 3.53 2.90
C ARG A 281 -20.07 2.63 4.13
N ASP A 282 -20.68 3.13 5.20
CA ASP A 282 -20.93 2.36 6.43
C ASP A 282 -22.19 1.52 6.34
N ILE A 283 -22.97 1.68 5.27
CA ILE A 283 -24.18 0.90 4.99
C ILE A 283 -23.76 -0.36 4.24
N HIS A 284 -24.14 -1.52 4.78
CA HIS A 284 -23.91 -2.80 4.09
C HIS A 284 -24.73 -2.84 2.80
N TYR A 285 -24.15 -3.44 1.74
CA TYR A 285 -24.77 -3.51 0.41
C TYR A 285 -26.12 -4.25 0.37
N SER A 286 -26.45 -5.02 1.41
CA SER A 286 -27.73 -5.70 1.54
C SER A 286 -28.89 -4.78 1.97
N HIS A 287 -28.62 -3.54 2.33
CA HIS A 287 -29.61 -2.51 2.64
C HIS A 287 -29.88 -1.63 1.44
#